data_1b39dbbddc8e42e979b3b8815316b7a4
#
_entry.id   1b39dbbddc8e42e979b3b8815316b7a4
#
_cell.length_a   1.000
_cell.length_b   1.000
_cell.length_c   1.000
_cell.angle_alpha   90.00
_cell.angle_beta   90.00
_cell.angle_gamma   90.00
#
_symmetry.space_group_name_H-M   'P 1'
#
loop_
_entity.id
_entity.type
_entity.pdbx_description
1 polymer ?
#
loop_
_entity_poly.entity_id
_entity_poly.type
_entity_poly.pdbx_seq_one_letter_code
_entity_poly.pdbx_strand_id
1 'polypeptide(L)'
;MTAPRSIVTSVSDMQPVSGDLIVAKAYERPRGVNGGAVAHVTVRAAEAKADGRLAALLEGIGDAFYSLDGDWRFTSINRAAQEHFGIPAGEMLGRVIWDVVPGSEGTELRRRYEDVLATGVAASFEARSVIAPDRTLEFRVFPYDGGIAVSFRDRTERCRAEDYLKESQAQLSALADHLPLGMVYQMSDADNLFDRRFIYVSASCERLNGVPAERALKDPSALYDLLLPEFREPVFRTQAEAHVTGRPFDMEIVIRHGATGESRWQRIVATRRTLPDGGAVWDGLQIDITDHKQSEEHLRLLIHELNHRVKNTLATVQSLAAQSFGRLAAHADDEVRAARRAFEARLLALARGHDVLTRENWESALLSDIVSESCAPYGAAGTTGRARIAIEGPDLRIAPPMALSLSMTLHELFTNALKFGALSRPAGRIRIGWSVLTDSDGLRLRMRWEERGGPPVAPPSRMGFGSRLIQAGLARELNGSAHIAYEPEGVVCTIDVPVS
;
A
#
# COMPACT_ATOMS: atom_id res chain seq x y z
N MET A 1 -21.62 -8.14 48.76
CA MET A 1 -21.10 -9.43 49.25
C MET A 1 -19.79 -9.72 48.51
N THR A 2 -18.73 -9.66 49.29
CA THR A 2 -17.40 -10.30 49.24
C THR A 2 -16.58 -10.18 47.94
N ALA A 3 -15.64 -9.25 47.95
CA ALA A 3 -14.39 -9.27 47.22
C ALA A 3 -13.39 -10.30 47.81
N PRO A 4 -12.47 -10.86 47.04
CA PRO A 4 -11.25 -11.42 47.60
C PRO A 4 -10.03 -10.53 47.36
N ARG A 5 -9.28 -10.51 48.44
CA ARG A 5 -8.07 -9.78 48.79
C ARG A 5 -6.89 -10.04 47.84
N SER A 6 -6.22 -8.94 47.51
CA SER A 6 -4.84 -8.88 47.02
C SER A 6 -3.86 -9.47 48.06
N ILE A 7 -2.95 -10.35 47.61
CA ILE A 7 -1.76 -10.75 48.32
C ILE A 7 -0.57 -10.10 47.63
N VAL A 8 -0.06 -9.03 48.26
CA VAL A 8 1.27 -8.48 47.99
C VAL A 8 2.23 -9.29 48.85
N THR A 9 3.15 -10.04 48.24
CA THR A 9 4.29 -10.62 48.96
C THR A 9 5.54 -9.81 48.57
N SER A 10 5.98 -8.97 49.52
CA SER A 10 7.27 -8.30 49.49
C SER A 10 8.38 -9.32 49.71
N VAL A 11 9.36 -9.32 48.81
CA VAL A 11 10.64 -10.01 48.99
C VAL A 11 11.58 -9.03 49.69
N SER A 12 11.67 -9.15 51.00
CA SER A 12 12.79 -8.64 51.81
C SER A 12 12.86 -9.54 53.03
N ASP A 13 13.84 -10.43 53.04
CA ASP A 13 14.51 -11.06 54.17
C ASP A 13 15.08 -12.43 53.76
N MET A 14 16.24 -12.40 53.14
CA MET A 14 17.17 -13.54 53.18
C MET A 14 18.50 -13.01 53.73
N GLN A 15 18.69 -13.22 55.00
CA GLN A 15 20.00 -13.14 55.63
C GLN A 15 20.89 -14.32 55.19
N PRO A 16 22.22 -14.16 55.10
CA PRO A 16 23.14 -15.24 54.75
C PRO A 16 23.30 -16.21 55.89
N VAL A 17 23.03 -17.49 55.66
CA VAL A 17 23.35 -18.54 56.59
C VAL A 17 24.83 -18.89 56.42
N SER A 18 25.56 -18.64 57.51
CA SER A 18 26.97 -18.93 57.74
C SER A 18 27.24 -20.42 57.63
N GLY A 19 28.46 -20.74 57.20
CA GLY A 19 28.98 -22.06 56.93
C GLY A 19 28.84 -23.06 58.07
N ASP A 20 28.43 -24.26 57.72
CA ASP A 20 28.46 -25.38 58.62
C ASP A 20 29.83 -26.03 58.61
N LEU A 21 30.47 -25.85 59.74
CA LEU A 21 31.65 -26.55 60.20
C LEU A 21 31.24 -28.02 60.45
N ILE A 22 31.67 -28.95 59.64
CA ILE A 22 31.52 -30.37 59.93
C ILE A 22 32.48 -30.74 61.05
N VAL A 23 31.94 -30.83 62.26
CA VAL A 23 32.66 -31.35 63.42
C VAL A 23 32.94 -32.83 63.23
N ALA A 24 34.22 -33.17 63.01
CA ALA A 24 34.68 -34.55 63.04
C ALA A 24 34.60 -35.10 64.46
N LYS A 25 33.72 -36.08 64.69
CA LYS A 25 33.71 -36.86 65.91
C LYS A 25 35.00 -37.66 66.02
N ALA A 26 35.81 -37.27 67.03
CA ALA A 26 36.98 -38.06 67.42
C ALA A 26 36.54 -39.42 68.01
N TYR A 27 36.88 -40.49 67.36
CA TYR A 27 36.84 -41.81 67.94
C TYR A 27 38.14 -42.08 68.67
N GLU A 28 38.06 -42.49 69.93
CA GLU A 28 39.20 -42.88 70.77
C GLU A 28 39.99 -44.05 70.14
N ARG A 29 41.31 -43.98 70.27
CA ARG A 29 42.31 -44.95 69.76
C ARG A 29 42.31 -46.24 70.60
N PRO A 30 42.41 -47.42 69.97
CA PRO A 30 43.17 -48.49 70.57
C PRO A 30 44.63 -48.32 70.24
N ARG A 31 45.49 -48.49 71.26
CA ARG A 31 46.95 -48.45 71.15
C ARG A 31 47.48 -49.66 70.34
N GLY A 32 48.30 -49.28 69.30
CA GLY A 32 49.23 -50.15 68.68
C GLY A 32 48.94 -50.50 67.25
N VAL A 33 49.67 -49.86 66.35
CA VAL A 33 50.28 -50.30 65.10
C VAL A 33 50.47 -49.06 64.16
N ASN A 34 51.60 -48.93 63.56
CA ASN A 34 52.15 -47.90 62.63
C ASN A 34 51.12 -47.09 61.85
N GLY A 35 50.96 -45.79 62.26
CA GLY A 35 49.94 -44.91 61.75
C GLY A 35 50.32 -43.97 60.60
N GLY A 36 51.36 -44.30 59.81
CA GLY A 36 51.80 -43.39 58.74
C GLY A 36 51.19 -43.68 57.34
N ALA A 37 50.95 -44.95 57.04
CA ALA A 37 50.56 -45.34 55.67
C ALA A 37 49.05 -45.28 55.41
N VAL A 38 48.18 -45.42 56.43
CA VAL A 38 46.73 -45.49 56.24
C VAL A 38 46.13 -44.09 56.08
N ALA A 39 46.72 -43.04 56.75
CA ALA A 39 46.25 -41.68 56.59
C ALA A 39 46.53 -41.10 55.18
N HIS A 40 47.68 -41.39 54.61
CA HIS A 40 48.04 -40.98 53.26
C HIS A 40 47.22 -41.68 52.17
N VAL A 41 46.81 -42.95 52.39
CA VAL A 41 45.95 -43.67 51.41
C VAL A 41 44.50 -43.19 51.48
N THR A 42 44.01 -42.82 52.67
CA THR A 42 42.63 -42.34 52.82
C THR A 42 42.43 -40.93 52.29
N VAL A 43 43.45 -40.06 52.46
CA VAL A 43 43.44 -38.70 51.90
C VAL A 43 43.52 -38.76 50.37
N ARG A 44 44.45 -39.55 49.78
CA ARG A 44 44.54 -39.76 48.31
C ARG A 44 43.26 -40.34 47.72
N ALA A 45 42.59 -41.28 48.45
CA ALA A 45 41.35 -41.87 47.95
C ALA A 45 40.15 -40.88 48.06
N ALA A 46 40.15 -39.97 49.02
CA ALA A 46 39.14 -38.92 49.15
C ALA A 46 39.37 -37.83 48.07
N GLU A 47 40.60 -37.43 47.84
CA GLU A 47 41.01 -36.49 46.75
C GLU A 47 40.67 -37.07 45.38
N ALA A 48 41.02 -38.31 45.07
CA ALA A 48 40.71 -38.99 43.81
C ALA A 48 39.19 -39.12 43.58
N LYS A 49 38.39 -39.28 44.69
CA LYS A 49 36.94 -39.35 44.61
C LYS A 49 36.28 -37.99 44.45
N ALA A 50 36.90 -36.94 44.97
CA ALA A 50 36.49 -35.53 44.76
C ALA A 50 36.82 -35.08 43.33
N ASP A 51 38.00 -35.43 42.82
CA ASP A 51 38.43 -35.17 41.45
C ASP A 51 37.56 -35.87 40.41
N GLY A 52 37.20 -37.14 40.65
CA GLY A 52 36.30 -37.88 39.79
C GLY A 52 34.86 -37.34 39.76
N ARG A 53 34.37 -36.75 40.87
CA ARG A 53 33.07 -36.06 40.91
C ARG A 53 33.10 -34.72 40.21
N LEU A 54 34.18 -33.96 40.35
CA LEU A 54 34.38 -32.70 39.66
C LEU A 54 34.48 -32.91 38.15
N ALA A 55 35.26 -33.91 37.73
CA ALA A 55 35.37 -34.28 36.32
C ALA A 55 34.00 -34.67 35.72
N ALA A 56 33.20 -35.47 36.44
CA ALA A 56 31.86 -35.86 36.00
C ALA A 56 30.89 -34.66 35.92
N LEU A 57 31.00 -33.69 36.81
CA LEU A 57 30.23 -32.47 36.76
C LEU A 57 30.64 -31.60 35.56
N LEU A 58 31.94 -31.48 35.31
CA LEU A 58 32.49 -30.69 34.18
C LEU A 58 32.14 -31.34 32.83
N GLU A 59 32.08 -32.65 32.74
CA GLU A 59 31.60 -33.36 31.53
C GLU A 59 30.08 -33.19 31.33
N GLY A 60 29.29 -33.02 32.39
CA GLY A 60 27.84 -32.76 32.31
C GLY A 60 27.46 -31.35 31.93
N ILE A 61 28.39 -30.40 31.99
CA ILE A 61 28.19 -29.01 31.56
C ILE A 61 28.38 -28.97 30.02
N GLY A 62 27.38 -28.52 29.28
CA GLY A 62 27.46 -28.39 27.81
C GLY A 62 28.43 -27.33 27.33
N ASP A 63 28.97 -26.50 28.23
CA ASP A 63 29.98 -25.48 27.92
C ASP A 63 31.39 -26.11 27.89
N ALA A 64 32.21 -25.61 27.00
CA ALA A 64 33.62 -26.00 26.97
C ALA A 64 34.33 -25.47 28.24
N PHE A 65 35.16 -26.34 28.86
CA PHE A 65 35.86 -26.02 30.09
C PHE A 65 37.30 -26.54 30.06
N TYR A 66 38.21 -25.75 30.57
CA TYR A 66 39.58 -26.18 30.88
C TYR A 66 40.15 -25.34 32.03
N SER A 67 41.21 -25.85 32.66
CA SER A 67 42.02 -25.12 33.66
C SER A 67 43.46 -25.14 33.31
N LEU A 68 44.17 -24.06 33.73
CA LEU A 68 45.58 -23.82 33.50
C LEU A 68 46.25 -23.56 34.85
N ASP A 69 47.48 -24.04 35.02
CA ASP A 69 48.33 -23.67 36.16
C ASP A 69 48.96 -22.29 35.98
N GLY A 70 49.78 -21.85 36.97
CA GLY A 70 50.50 -20.58 36.93
C GLY A 70 51.52 -20.46 35.80
N ASP A 71 51.97 -21.60 35.20
CA ASP A 71 52.85 -21.69 34.04
C ASP A 71 52.09 -21.85 32.73
N TRP A 72 50.79 -21.59 32.73
CA TRP A 72 49.90 -21.67 31.58
C TRP A 72 49.74 -23.07 31.01
N ARG A 73 49.96 -24.16 31.79
CA ARG A 73 49.81 -25.55 31.33
C ARG A 73 48.39 -26.04 31.64
N PHE A 74 47.84 -26.77 30.68
CA PHE A 74 46.57 -27.42 30.88
C PHE A 74 46.60 -28.44 32.06
N THR A 75 45.77 -28.23 33.05
CA THR A 75 45.62 -29.12 34.20
C THR A 75 44.32 -29.95 34.12
N SER A 76 43.32 -29.43 33.45
CA SER A 76 42.05 -30.15 33.22
C SER A 76 41.43 -29.64 31.89
N ILE A 77 40.66 -30.50 31.23
CA ILE A 77 39.93 -30.18 30.02
C ILE A 77 38.75 -31.13 29.86
N ASN A 78 37.55 -30.60 29.58
CA ASN A 78 36.36 -31.40 29.31
C ASN A 78 36.25 -31.74 27.81
N ARG A 79 35.30 -32.62 27.46
CA ARG A 79 35.07 -33.06 26.09
C ARG A 79 34.71 -31.95 25.14
N ALA A 80 33.84 -31.02 25.54
CA ALA A 80 33.45 -29.90 24.70
C ALA A 80 34.64 -28.98 24.32
N ALA A 81 35.57 -28.75 25.25
CA ALA A 81 36.78 -28.00 24.95
C ALA A 81 37.70 -28.79 24.01
N GLN A 82 37.86 -30.13 24.21
CA GLN A 82 38.62 -30.98 23.28
C GLN A 82 38.09 -30.92 21.85
N GLU A 83 36.77 -30.99 21.71
CA GLU A 83 36.08 -30.87 20.41
C GLU A 83 36.35 -29.49 19.76
N HIS A 84 36.38 -28.41 20.55
CA HIS A 84 36.70 -27.07 20.05
C HIS A 84 38.17 -26.93 19.60
N PHE A 85 39.12 -27.46 20.41
CA PHE A 85 40.55 -27.43 20.07
C PHE A 85 40.92 -28.44 18.96
N GLY A 86 40.09 -29.47 18.75
CA GLY A 86 40.38 -30.57 17.81
C GLY A 86 41.54 -31.47 18.27
N ILE A 87 41.91 -31.42 19.57
CA ILE A 87 43.07 -32.14 20.16
C ILE A 87 42.54 -32.95 21.39
N PRO A 88 42.89 -34.24 21.47
CA PRO A 88 42.52 -35.06 22.62
C PRO A 88 43.20 -34.61 23.93
N ALA A 89 42.48 -34.78 25.06
CA ALA A 89 43.00 -34.40 26.39
C ALA A 89 44.39 -34.93 26.69
N GLY A 90 44.69 -36.19 26.31
CA GLY A 90 46.01 -36.81 26.55
C GLY A 90 47.18 -36.08 25.86
N GLU A 91 46.92 -35.34 24.79
CA GLU A 91 47.91 -34.55 24.07
C GLU A 91 47.97 -33.11 24.51
N MET A 92 46.95 -32.62 25.26
CA MET A 92 46.87 -31.22 25.73
C MET A 92 47.37 -31.09 27.18
N LEU A 93 47.05 -32.04 28.07
CA LEU A 93 47.42 -31.95 29.46
C LEU A 93 48.94 -31.78 29.61
N GLY A 94 49.35 -30.80 30.44
CA GLY A 94 50.72 -30.39 30.67
C GLY A 94 51.38 -29.53 29.57
N ARG A 95 50.71 -29.35 28.41
CA ARG A 95 51.21 -28.39 27.39
C ARG A 95 50.83 -26.96 27.75
N VAL A 96 51.64 -26.05 27.33
CA VAL A 96 51.38 -24.61 27.47
C VAL A 96 50.29 -24.19 26.47
N ILE A 97 49.25 -23.45 26.93
CA ILE A 97 48.14 -23.05 26.07
C ILE A 97 48.60 -22.22 24.86
N TRP A 98 49.65 -21.40 25.04
CA TRP A 98 50.18 -20.54 23.97
C TRP A 98 50.84 -21.34 22.83
N ASP A 99 51.26 -22.58 23.09
CA ASP A 99 51.73 -23.51 22.06
C ASP A 99 50.60 -24.18 21.30
N VAL A 100 49.43 -24.27 21.94
CA VAL A 100 48.18 -24.82 21.34
C VAL A 100 47.42 -23.76 20.56
N VAL A 101 47.50 -22.48 21.00
CA VAL A 101 46.86 -21.33 20.40
C VAL A 101 47.90 -20.26 20.02
N PRO A 102 48.77 -20.51 19.05
CA PRO A 102 49.91 -19.65 18.75
C PRO A 102 49.55 -18.25 18.27
N GLY A 103 48.31 -18.04 17.74
CA GLY A 103 47.83 -16.73 17.31
C GLY A 103 47.26 -15.84 18.43
N SER A 104 47.43 -16.24 19.72
CA SER A 104 46.82 -15.49 20.84
C SER A 104 47.69 -14.30 21.32
N GLU A 105 48.90 -14.15 20.83
CA GLU A 105 49.78 -13.07 21.22
C GLU A 105 49.21 -11.69 20.85
N GLY A 106 49.14 -10.77 21.84
CA GLY A 106 48.55 -9.44 21.69
C GLY A 106 47.02 -9.40 21.59
N THR A 107 46.36 -10.56 21.67
CA THR A 107 44.85 -10.61 21.66
C THR A 107 44.27 -10.20 22.99
N GLU A 108 42.98 -9.82 22.98
CA GLU A 108 42.20 -9.55 24.20
C GLU A 108 42.15 -10.80 25.09
N LEU A 109 42.00 -12.00 24.50
CA LEU A 109 41.97 -13.26 25.21
C LEU A 109 43.15 -13.41 26.15
N ARG A 110 44.39 -13.26 25.62
CA ARG A 110 45.64 -13.38 26.39
C ARG A 110 45.72 -12.34 27.51
N ARG A 111 45.45 -11.09 27.20
CA ARG A 111 45.42 -9.99 28.21
C ARG A 111 44.49 -10.30 29.34
N ARG A 112 43.27 -10.74 29.05
CA ARG A 112 42.25 -11.09 30.06
C ARG A 112 42.67 -12.25 30.95
N TYR A 113 43.35 -13.25 30.40
CA TYR A 113 43.89 -14.38 31.19
C TYR A 113 44.99 -13.91 32.13
N GLU A 114 45.95 -13.13 31.64
CA GLU A 114 47.04 -12.55 32.42
C GLU A 114 46.49 -11.65 33.55
N ASP A 115 45.48 -10.82 33.24
CA ASP A 115 44.82 -9.96 34.25
C ASP A 115 44.14 -10.77 35.38
N VAL A 116 43.41 -11.84 35.03
CA VAL A 116 42.76 -12.68 36.03
C VAL A 116 43.76 -13.41 36.88
N LEU A 117 44.83 -13.92 36.31
CA LEU A 117 45.93 -14.57 37.06
C LEU A 117 46.61 -13.61 37.98
N ALA A 118 46.88 -12.37 37.56
CA ALA A 118 47.59 -11.37 38.34
C ALA A 118 46.74 -10.74 39.46
N THR A 119 45.41 -10.49 39.17
CA THR A 119 44.55 -9.77 40.10
C THR A 119 43.70 -10.68 40.96
N GLY A 120 43.50 -11.94 40.59
CA GLY A 120 42.60 -12.87 41.24
C GLY A 120 41.10 -12.51 41.04
N VAL A 121 40.77 -11.59 40.13
CA VAL A 121 39.39 -11.16 39.85
C VAL A 121 38.86 -11.85 38.61
N ALA A 122 37.71 -12.51 38.73
CA ALA A 122 37.09 -13.19 37.56
C ALA A 122 36.66 -12.18 36.46
N ALA A 123 36.80 -12.59 35.21
CA ALA A 123 36.42 -11.81 34.04
C ALA A 123 35.43 -12.57 33.14
N SER A 124 34.50 -11.84 32.53
CA SER A 124 33.62 -12.38 31.46
C SER A 124 33.69 -11.44 30.26
N PHE A 125 33.89 -12.00 29.07
CA PHE A 125 34.02 -11.23 27.83
C PHE A 125 33.67 -12.09 26.64
N GLU A 126 33.35 -11.44 25.52
CA GLU A 126 33.16 -12.07 24.21
C GLU A 126 34.37 -11.81 23.32
N ALA A 127 34.86 -12.84 22.64
CA ALA A 127 35.95 -12.69 21.68
C ALA A 127 35.79 -13.70 20.53
N ARG A 128 36.37 -13.38 19.39
CA ARG A 128 36.46 -14.37 18.29
C ARG A 128 37.43 -15.49 18.70
N SER A 129 37.07 -16.72 18.37
CA SER A 129 37.96 -17.86 18.59
C SER A 129 39.22 -17.68 17.75
N VAL A 130 40.39 -17.84 18.37
CA VAL A 130 41.68 -17.80 17.67
C VAL A 130 41.86 -19.01 16.77
N ILE A 131 41.22 -20.14 17.11
CA ILE A 131 41.34 -21.41 16.38
C ILE A 131 40.29 -21.48 15.25
N ALA A 132 39.07 -20.97 15.49
CA ALA A 132 37.97 -20.92 14.53
C ALA A 132 37.48 -19.45 14.41
N PRO A 133 38.11 -18.59 13.59
CA PRO A 133 37.84 -17.14 13.56
C PRO A 133 36.42 -16.77 13.13
N ASP A 134 35.67 -17.69 12.56
CA ASP A 134 34.28 -17.57 12.19
C ASP A 134 33.32 -17.73 13.39
N ARG A 135 33.82 -18.15 14.57
CA ARG A 135 33.08 -18.35 15.79
C ARG A 135 33.30 -17.24 16.79
N THR A 136 32.23 -16.77 17.41
CA THR A 136 32.23 -15.83 18.54
C THR A 136 31.97 -16.63 19.82
N LEU A 137 32.89 -16.56 20.78
CA LEU A 137 32.83 -17.28 22.01
C LEU A 137 32.63 -16.32 23.19
N GLU A 138 31.76 -16.69 24.12
CA GLU A 138 31.62 -16.04 25.44
C GLU A 138 32.52 -16.78 26.42
N PHE A 139 33.52 -16.08 26.96
CA PHE A 139 34.46 -16.62 27.93
C PHE A 139 34.10 -16.19 29.32
N ARG A 140 34.29 -17.08 30.30
CA ARG A 140 34.30 -16.82 31.72
C ARG A 140 35.59 -17.37 32.29
N VAL A 141 36.40 -16.49 32.80
CA VAL A 141 37.73 -16.80 33.34
C VAL A 141 37.72 -16.48 34.83
N PHE A 142 38.17 -17.40 35.65
CA PHE A 142 38.21 -17.20 37.10
C PHE A 142 39.46 -17.86 37.69
N PRO A 143 39.98 -17.32 38.82
CA PRO A 143 41.14 -17.89 39.51
C PRO A 143 40.81 -19.29 40.06
N TYR A 144 41.69 -20.23 39.86
CA TYR A 144 41.51 -21.61 40.27
C TYR A 144 42.86 -22.29 40.55
N ASP A 145 43.08 -22.84 41.75
CA ASP A 145 44.22 -23.66 42.15
C ASP A 145 45.60 -23.12 41.76
N GLY A 146 45.84 -21.84 42.06
CA GLY A 146 47.09 -21.14 41.74
C GLY A 146 47.26 -20.77 40.25
N GLY A 147 46.27 -21.02 39.44
CA GLY A 147 46.12 -20.69 38.03
C GLY A 147 44.77 -20.09 37.70
N ILE A 148 44.23 -20.43 36.55
CA ILE A 148 42.92 -19.97 36.10
C ILE A 148 42.08 -21.14 35.59
N ALA A 149 40.74 -21.04 35.73
CA ALA A 149 39.82 -21.91 35.02
C ALA A 149 39.01 -21.05 34.02
N VAL A 150 38.74 -21.65 32.89
CA VAL A 150 38.06 -21.03 31.73
C VAL A 150 36.91 -21.87 31.31
N SER A 151 35.74 -21.27 31.27
CA SER A 151 34.59 -21.83 30.61
C SER A 151 34.20 -20.95 29.44
N PHE A 152 33.84 -21.55 28.32
CA PHE A 152 33.41 -20.80 27.15
C PHE A 152 32.28 -21.49 26.42
N ARG A 153 31.44 -20.67 25.75
CA ARG A 153 30.26 -21.09 25.00
C ARG A 153 30.26 -20.44 23.61
N ASP A 154 29.87 -21.18 22.59
CA ASP A 154 29.65 -20.66 21.24
C ASP A 154 28.36 -19.81 21.20
N ARG A 155 28.51 -18.54 20.81
CA ARG A 155 27.45 -17.56 20.66
C ARG A 155 27.25 -17.10 19.21
N THR A 156 27.93 -17.76 18.27
CA THR A 156 28.00 -17.33 16.87
C THR A 156 26.62 -17.15 16.23
N GLU A 157 25.75 -18.17 16.37
CA GLU A 157 24.41 -18.08 15.77
C GLU A 157 23.58 -16.96 16.39
N ARG A 158 23.66 -16.78 17.70
CA ARG A 158 22.93 -15.71 18.39
C ARG A 158 23.45 -14.33 17.99
N CYS A 159 24.75 -14.12 17.96
CA CYS A 159 25.34 -12.85 17.53
C CYS A 159 24.96 -12.54 16.08
N ARG A 160 25.04 -13.51 15.17
CA ARG A 160 24.63 -13.35 13.77
C ARG A 160 23.14 -12.99 13.64
N ALA A 161 22.27 -13.61 14.43
CA ALA A 161 20.84 -13.28 14.42
C ALA A 161 20.57 -11.89 14.94
N GLU A 162 21.25 -11.47 16.02
CA GLU A 162 21.13 -10.12 16.59
C GLU A 162 21.66 -9.05 15.59
N ASP A 163 22.79 -9.30 14.94
CA ASP A 163 23.38 -8.40 13.94
C ASP A 163 22.48 -8.30 12.70
N TYR A 164 21.96 -9.44 12.18
CA TYR A 164 21.02 -9.45 11.08
C TYR A 164 19.74 -8.67 11.40
N LEU A 165 19.21 -8.84 12.62
CA LEU A 165 18.01 -8.10 13.04
C LEU A 165 18.28 -6.59 13.08
N LYS A 166 19.42 -6.17 13.64
CA LYS A 166 19.82 -4.75 13.69
C LYS A 166 19.99 -4.17 12.28
N GLU A 167 20.66 -4.90 11.39
CA GLU A 167 20.85 -4.47 10.00
C GLU A 167 19.54 -4.36 9.24
N SER A 168 18.65 -5.35 9.40
CA SER A 168 17.31 -5.35 8.80
C SER A 168 16.46 -4.18 9.30
N GLN A 169 16.49 -3.90 10.61
CA GLN A 169 15.80 -2.74 11.19
C GLN A 169 16.36 -1.43 10.65
N ALA A 170 17.68 -1.30 10.56
CA ALA A 170 18.32 -0.11 10.02
C ALA A 170 17.95 0.12 8.55
N GLN A 171 17.92 -0.94 7.74
CA GLN A 171 17.49 -0.88 6.34
C GLN A 171 16.04 -0.42 6.21
N LEU A 172 15.12 -1.01 6.98
CA LEU A 172 13.69 -0.63 6.95
C LEU A 172 13.49 0.83 7.39
N SER A 173 14.17 1.27 8.45
CA SER A 173 14.13 2.67 8.87
C SER A 173 14.67 3.61 7.79
N ALA A 174 15.81 3.27 7.18
CA ALA A 174 16.37 4.08 6.12
C ALA A 174 15.45 4.21 4.91
N LEU A 175 14.78 3.12 4.51
CA LEU A 175 13.78 3.16 3.43
C LEU A 175 12.59 4.06 3.78
N ALA A 176 12.07 3.96 5.00
CA ALA A 176 10.97 4.80 5.48
C ALA A 176 11.35 6.29 5.56
N ASP A 177 12.57 6.58 6.03
CA ASP A 177 13.07 7.96 6.21
C ASP A 177 13.44 8.64 4.88
N HIS A 178 13.78 7.85 3.85
CA HIS A 178 14.15 8.36 2.53
C HIS A 178 13.03 8.30 1.49
N LEU A 179 11.78 8.01 1.88
CA LEU A 179 10.64 8.09 0.96
C LEU A 179 10.54 9.51 0.37
N PRO A 180 10.66 9.70 -0.96
CA PRO A 180 10.80 11.04 -1.55
C PRO A 180 9.58 11.95 -1.31
N LEU A 181 8.38 11.40 -1.42
CA LEU A 181 7.11 12.15 -1.37
C LEU A 181 6.18 11.64 -0.26
N GLY A 182 6.69 10.90 0.71
CA GLY A 182 5.83 10.30 1.72
C GLY A 182 6.49 10.14 3.08
N MET A 183 5.68 9.78 4.07
CA MET A 183 6.09 9.29 5.37
C MET A 183 5.34 8.04 5.75
N VAL A 184 5.99 7.20 6.55
CA VAL A 184 5.38 6.03 7.19
C VAL A 184 5.18 6.34 8.66
N TYR A 185 4.05 5.91 9.20
CA TYR A 185 3.77 6.02 10.62
C TYR A 185 3.05 4.79 11.15
N GLN A 186 3.15 4.58 12.44
CA GLN A 186 2.37 3.61 13.18
C GLN A 186 1.66 4.31 14.34
N MET A 187 0.39 4.02 14.53
CA MET A 187 -0.45 4.63 15.57
C MET A 187 -1.10 3.55 16.42
N SER A 188 -1.20 3.80 17.72
CA SER A 188 -1.93 2.92 18.64
C SER A 188 -3.42 2.88 18.27
N ASP A 189 -4.01 1.70 18.39
CA ASP A 189 -5.47 1.56 18.30
C ASP A 189 -6.10 1.87 19.65
N ALA A 190 -7.05 2.81 19.68
CA ALA A 190 -7.81 3.16 20.85
C ALA A 190 -9.25 3.49 20.45
N ASP A 191 -10.21 3.13 21.30
CA ASP A 191 -11.64 3.37 21.08
C ASP A 191 -11.94 4.87 20.96
N ASN A 192 -11.27 5.67 21.80
CA ASN A 192 -11.33 7.12 21.68
C ASN A 192 -10.19 7.62 20.79
N LEU A 193 -10.55 8.29 19.70
CA LEU A 193 -9.60 8.83 18.72
C LEU A 193 -8.56 9.79 19.35
N PHE A 194 -8.94 10.52 20.41
CA PHE A 194 -8.05 11.45 21.10
C PHE A 194 -6.99 10.77 21.98
N ASP A 195 -7.19 9.48 22.31
CA ASP A 195 -6.23 8.69 23.09
C ASP A 195 -5.20 7.98 22.21
N ARG A 196 -5.35 8.05 20.89
CA ARG A 196 -4.40 7.50 19.93
C ARG A 196 -3.08 8.24 19.99
N ARG A 197 -1.99 7.48 19.90
CA ARG A 197 -0.62 8.00 19.91
C ARG A 197 0.17 7.42 18.75
N PHE A 198 1.04 8.21 18.18
CA PHE A 198 2.03 7.70 17.24
C PHE A 198 3.04 6.85 18.02
N ILE A 199 3.23 5.60 17.56
CA ILE A 199 4.22 4.67 18.08
C ILE A 199 5.52 4.83 17.28
N TYR A 200 5.38 5.08 15.98
CA TYR A 200 6.47 5.32 15.05
C TYR A 200 6.08 6.39 14.05
N VAL A 201 7.02 7.24 13.70
CA VAL A 201 6.91 8.24 12.64
C VAL A 201 8.28 8.32 11.95
N SER A 202 8.34 8.14 10.63
CA SER A 202 9.60 8.27 9.89
C SER A 202 10.11 9.71 9.88
N ALA A 203 11.43 9.89 9.78
CA ALA A 203 12.07 11.22 9.77
C ALA A 203 11.60 12.10 8.60
N SER A 204 11.09 11.49 7.52
CA SER A 204 10.48 12.20 6.38
C SER A 204 9.25 13.05 6.77
N CYS A 205 8.70 12.88 7.95
CA CYS A 205 7.61 13.70 8.51
C CYS A 205 7.94 15.20 8.48
N GLU A 206 9.15 15.58 8.86
CA GLU A 206 9.56 16.98 8.88
C GLU A 206 9.56 17.60 7.47
N ARG A 207 10.07 16.87 6.48
CA ARG A 207 10.06 17.31 5.09
C ARG A 207 8.65 17.39 4.52
N LEU A 208 7.78 16.41 4.85
CA LEU A 208 6.43 16.32 4.32
C LEU A 208 5.47 17.32 4.95
N ASN A 209 5.54 17.46 6.28
CA ASN A 209 4.57 18.19 7.09
C ASN A 209 5.14 19.48 7.75
N GLY A 210 6.46 19.65 7.76
CA GLY A 210 7.12 20.74 8.49
C GLY A 210 7.09 20.55 10.01
N VAL A 211 6.90 19.30 10.48
CA VAL A 211 6.86 18.93 11.91
C VAL A 211 7.87 17.80 12.12
N PRO A 212 8.84 17.99 13.04
CA PRO A 212 9.78 16.93 13.39
C PRO A 212 9.05 15.69 13.93
N ALA A 213 9.53 14.50 13.55
CA ALA A 213 8.94 13.23 13.96
C ALA A 213 8.81 13.10 15.49
N GLU A 214 9.82 13.56 16.23
CA GLU A 214 9.81 13.55 17.70
C GLU A 214 8.68 14.37 18.31
N ARG A 215 8.30 15.49 17.66
CA ARG A 215 7.18 16.31 18.11
C ARG A 215 5.85 15.59 17.86
N ALA A 216 5.67 14.96 16.70
CA ALA A 216 4.48 14.17 16.39
C ALA A 216 4.32 12.96 17.32
N LEU A 217 5.43 12.30 17.71
CA LEU A 217 5.44 11.20 18.67
C LEU A 217 5.02 11.65 20.08
N LYS A 218 5.41 12.85 20.50
CA LYS A 218 5.04 13.40 21.81
C LYS A 218 3.61 13.90 21.83
N ASP A 219 3.17 14.54 20.77
CA ASP A 219 1.88 15.19 20.64
C ASP A 219 1.30 15.02 19.25
N PRO A 220 0.36 14.06 19.06
CA PRO A 220 -0.31 13.84 17.78
C PRO A 220 -1.03 15.07 17.24
N SER A 221 -1.48 16.01 18.10
CA SER A 221 -2.18 17.22 17.68
C SER A 221 -1.31 18.07 16.73
N ALA A 222 0.01 17.98 16.85
CA ALA A 222 0.95 18.69 15.99
C ALA A 222 0.76 18.41 14.49
N LEU A 223 0.24 17.21 14.12
CA LEU A 223 -0.12 16.86 12.74
C LEU A 223 -1.59 17.16 12.44
N TYR A 224 -2.52 16.91 13.34
CA TYR A 224 -3.93 17.20 13.14
C TYR A 224 -4.22 18.70 13.01
N ASP A 225 -3.47 19.55 13.70
CA ASP A 225 -3.61 21.01 13.62
C ASP A 225 -3.22 21.59 12.25
N LEU A 226 -2.44 20.85 11.46
CA LEU A 226 -2.09 21.23 10.08
C LEU A 226 -3.26 21.06 9.11
N LEU A 227 -4.26 20.25 9.46
CA LEU A 227 -5.45 20.07 8.63
C LEU A 227 -6.19 21.40 8.43
N LEU A 228 -6.53 21.70 7.20
CA LEU A 228 -7.45 22.82 6.95
C LEU A 228 -8.81 22.52 7.60
N PRO A 229 -9.52 23.57 8.07
CA PRO A 229 -10.75 23.40 8.88
C PRO A 229 -11.80 22.49 8.24
N GLU A 230 -11.96 22.57 6.90
CA GLU A 230 -12.92 21.77 6.14
C GLU A 230 -12.63 20.27 6.12
N PHE A 231 -11.37 19.86 6.37
CA PHE A 231 -10.97 18.45 6.39
C PHE A 231 -10.98 17.83 7.79
N ARG A 232 -11.06 18.63 8.86
CA ARG A 232 -10.96 18.12 10.25
C ARG A 232 -12.08 17.15 10.58
N GLU A 233 -13.31 17.57 10.44
CA GLU A 233 -14.48 16.73 10.75
C GLU A 233 -14.58 15.51 9.84
N PRO A 234 -14.42 15.61 8.51
CA PRO A 234 -14.37 14.45 7.63
C PRO A 234 -13.28 13.42 8.01
N VAL A 235 -12.06 13.86 8.36
CA VAL A 235 -10.98 12.96 8.79
C VAL A 235 -11.37 12.17 10.04
N PHE A 236 -11.85 12.85 11.08
CA PHE A 236 -12.25 12.18 12.33
C PHE A 236 -13.42 11.20 12.11
N ARG A 237 -14.41 11.56 11.29
CA ARG A 237 -15.51 10.68 10.95
C ARG A 237 -15.04 9.44 10.22
N THR A 238 -14.24 9.60 9.17
CA THR A 238 -13.72 8.47 8.38
C THR A 238 -12.80 7.58 9.21
N GLN A 239 -12.00 8.15 10.12
CA GLN A 239 -11.19 7.37 11.06
C GLN A 239 -12.05 6.57 12.04
N ALA A 240 -13.14 7.13 12.53
CA ALA A 240 -14.09 6.42 13.40
C ALA A 240 -14.79 5.27 12.65
N GLU A 241 -15.24 5.52 11.42
CA GLU A 241 -15.83 4.48 10.56
C GLU A 241 -14.85 3.35 10.27
N ALA A 242 -13.60 3.68 9.92
CA ALA A 242 -12.54 2.69 9.68
C ALA A 242 -12.27 1.84 10.93
N HIS A 243 -12.27 2.45 12.12
CA HIS A 243 -12.09 1.74 13.39
C HIS A 243 -13.21 0.73 13.66
N VAL A 244 -14.48 1.15 13.48
CA VAL A 244 -15.66 0.29 13.74
C VAL A 244 -15.77 -0.82 12.70
N THR A 245 -15.50 -0.50 11.42
CA THR A 245 -15.71 -1.45 10.32
C THR A 245 -14.49 -2.34 10.05
N GLY A 246 -13.31 -2.00 10.55
CA GLY A 246 -12.04 -2.65 10.24
C GLY A 246 -11.56 -2.43 8.80
N ARG A 247 -12.21 -1.54 8.05
CA ARG A 247 -11.79 -1.20 6.68
C ARG A 247 -10.56 -0.28 6.70
N PRO A 248 -9.77 -0.27 5.64
CA PRO A 248 -8.68 0.70 5.52
C PRO A 248 -9.22 2.13 5.58
N PHE A 249 -8.48 3.01 6.25
CA PHE A 249 -8.64 4.45 6.12
C PHE A 249 -7.94 4.88 4.85
N ASP A 250 -8.62 5.57 3.94
CA ASP A 250 -8.06 6.12 2.70
C ASP A 250 -8.74 7.45 2.42
N MET A 251 -7.97 8.53 2.44
CA MET A 251 -8.52 9.88 2.28
C MET A 251 -7.49 10.84 1.70
N GLU A 252 -7.96 11.70 0.80
CA GLU A 252 -7.23 12.87 0.31
C GLU A 252 -7.60 14.09 1.16
N ILE A 253 -6.58 14.82 1.59
CA ILE A 253 -6.73 15.98 2.49
C ILE A 253 -5.85 17.12 2.03
N VAL A 254 -6.14 18.32 2.52
CA VAL A 254 -5.23 19.46 2.40
C VAL A 254 -4.73 19.84 3.78
N ILE A 255 -3.43 19.97 3.89
CA ILE A 255 -2.77 20.48 5.08
C ILE A 255 -2.09 21.81 4.81
N ARG A 256 -1.83 22.54 5.88
CA ARG A 256 -0.91 23.70 5.86
C ARG A 256 0.45 23.23 6.39
N HIS A 257 1.48 23.25 5.55
CA HIS A 257 2.82 22.82 5.95
C HIS A 257 3.37 23.65 7.11
N GLY A 258 3.76 22.99 8.22
CA GLY A 258 4.06 23.64 9.48
C GLY A 258 5.21 24.64 9.47
N ALA A 259 6.19 24.48 8.57
CA ALA A 259 7.32 25.39 8.45
C ALA A 259 7.13 26.49 7.39
N THR A 260 6.53 26.16 6.21
CA THR A 260 6.39 27.12 5.09
C THR A 260 5.04 27.80 5.05
N GLY A 261 4.02 27.24 5.68
CA GLY A 261 2.64 27.72 5.62
C GLY A 261 1.93 27.42 4.28
N GLU A 262 2.59 26.72 3.33
CA GLU A 262 2.02 26.35 2.04
C GLU A 262 0.94 25.27 2.21
N SER A 263 -0.11 25.37 1.39
CA SER A 263 -1.12 24.31 1.32
C SER A 263 -0.62 23.18 0.43
N ARG A 264 -0.71 21.94 0.93
CA ARG A 264 -0.30 20.73 0.22
C ARG A 264 -1.41 19.70 0.23
N TRP A 265 -1.65 19.10 -0.91
CA TRP A 265 -2.52 17.94 -1.02
C TRP A 265 -1.78 16.68 -0.59
N GLN A 266 -2.41 15.90 0.27
CA GLN A 266 -1.84 14.65 0.73
C GLN A 266 -2.90 13.56 0.71
N ARG A 267 -2.47 12.32 0.42
CA ARG A 267 -3.28 11.13 0.60
C ARG A 267 -2.77 10.34 1.78
N ILE A 268 -3.67 10.00 2.69
CA ILE A 268 -3.38 9.17 3.85
C ILE A 268 -4.07 7.83 3.65
N VAL A 269 -3.29 6.75 3.74
CA VAL A 269 -3.80 5.39 3.74
C VAL A 269 -3.31 4.71 5.00
N ALA A 270 -4.21 4.10 5.77
CA ALA A 270 -3.85 3.34 6.95
C ALA A 270 -4.67 2.04 7.06
N THR A 271 -4.02 0.99 7.53
CA THR A 271 -4.64 -0.32 7.75
C THR A 271 -4.45 -0.77 9.19
N ARG A 272 -5.48 -1.41 9.74
CA ARG A 272 -5.44 -1.96 11.09
C ARG A 272 -4.78 -3.33 11.08
N ARG A 273 -3.79 -3.52 11.96
CA ARG A 273 -3.09 -4.80 12.13
C ARG A 273 -3.16 -5.26 13.59
N THR A 274 -3.53 -6.53 13.80
CA THR A 274 -3.55 -7.14 15.12
C THR A 274 -2.15 -7.61 15.51
N LEU A 275 -1.74 -7.31 16.73
CA LEU A 275 -0.46 -7.71 17.31
C LEU A 275 -0.58 -9.11 17.95
N PRO A 276 0.55 -9.84 18.14
CA PRO A 276 0.56 -11.17 18.77
C PRO A 276 0.03 -11.20 20.21
N ASP A 277 0.09 -10.06 20.93
CA ASP A 277 -0.42 -9.89 22.29
C ASP A 277 -1.94 -9.61 22.36
N GLY A 278 -2.62 -9.57 21.19
CA GLY A 278 -4.04 -9.26 21.09
C GLY A 278 -4.35 -7.76 20.95
N GLY A 279 -3.36 -6.89 21.09
CA GLY A 279 -3.48 -5.46 20.79
C GLY A 279 -3.65 -5.20 19.28
N ALA A 280 -3.90 -3.95 18.93
CA ALA A 280 -3.93 -3.55 17.52
C ALA A 280 -3.23 -2.22 17.29
N VAL A 281 -2.74 -2.03 16.09
CA VAL A 281 -2.10 -0.81 15.62
C VAL A 281 -2.58 -0.46 14.23
N TRP A 282 -2.47 0.81 13.89
CA TRP A 282 -2.69 1.32 12.55
C TRP A 282 -1.34 1.58 11.89
N ASP A 283 -1.04 0.86 10.81
CA ASP A 283 0.11 1.09 9.95
C ASP A 283 -0.32 2.03 8.83
N GLY A 284 0.30 3.21 8.74
CA GLY A 284 -0.13 4.28 7.86
C GLY A 284 0.99 4.79 6.94
N LEU A 285 0.56 5.24 5.76
CA LEU A 285 1.36 5.92 4.76
C LEU A 285 0.68 7.25 4.43
N GLN A 286 1.43 8.33 4.41
CA GLN A 286 1.00 9.66 3.97
C GLN A 286 1.88 10.10 2.81
N ILE A 287 1.28 10.55 1.71
CA ILE A 287 1.96 10.86 0.45
C ILE A 287 1.56 12.27 0.01
N ASP A 288 2.52 13.09 -0.42
CA ASP A 288 2.28 14.35 -1.11
C ASP A 288 1.78 14.07 -2.54
N ILE A 289 0.59 14.55 -2.84
CA ILE A 289 -0.05 14.44 -4.16
C ILE A 289 -0.28 15.83 -4.80
N THR A 290 0.41 16.84 -4.31
CA THR A 290 0.21 18.24 -4.76
C THR A 290 0.48 18.39 -6.25
N ASP A 291 1.61 17.86 -6.73
CA ASP A 291 1.96 17.94 -8.16
C ASP A 291 0.96 17.17 -9.03
N HIS A 292 0.45 16.04 -8.51
CA HIS A 292 -0.58 15.26 -9.19
C HIS A 292 -1.88 16.05 -9.33
N LYS A 293 -2.35 16.67 -8.24
CA LYS A 293 -3.56 17.51 -8.24
C LYS A 293 -3.41 18.75 -9.11
N GLN A 294 -2.25 19.39 -9.11
CA GLN A 294 -1.98 20.53 -9.99
C GLN A 294 -1.99 20.12 -11.46
N SER A 295 -1.43 18.96 -11.78
CA SER A 295 -1.43 18.43 -13.15
C SER A 295 -2.84 18.07 -13.61
N GLU A 296 -3.65 17.45 -12.74
CA GLU A 296 -5.05 17.13 -12.99
C GLU A 296 -5.87 18.39 -13.27
N GLU A 297 -5.74 19.42 -12.43
CA GLU A 297 -6.44 20.70 -12.60
C GLU A 297 -5.98 21.43 -13.87
N HIS A 298 -4.67 21.43 -14.16
CA HIS A 298 -4.14 22.01 -15.38
C HIS A 298 -4.71 21.36 -16.65
N LEU A 299 -4.76 20.03 -16.66
CA LEU A 299 -5.40 19.27 -17.76
C LEU A 299 -6.87 19.64 -17.90
N ARG A 300 -7.60 19.76 -16.78
CA ARG A 300 -9.00 20.16 -16.77
C ARG A 300 -9.21 21.55 -17.37
N LEU A 301 -8.35 22.49 -17.01
CA LEU A 301 -8.38 23.85 -17.57
C LEU A 301 -8.07 23.87 -19.07
N LEU A 302 -7.09 23.08 -19.53
CA LEU A 302 -6.77 22.96 -20.95
C LEU A 302 -7.93 22.36 -21.76
N ILE A 303 -8.58 21.32 -21.25
CA ILE A 303 -9.77 20.72 -21.86
C ILE A 303 -10.89 21.76 -21.96
N HIS A 304 -11.12 22.53 -20.90
CA HIS A 304 -12.12 23.59 -20.89
C HIS A 304 -11.83 24.68 -21.94
N GLU A 305 -10.59 25.15 -22.04
CA GLU A 305 -10.19 26.12 -23.04
C GLU A 305 -10.32 25.58 -24.47
N LEU A 306 -9.90 24.33 -24.70
CA LEU A 306 -10.05 23.66 -26.00
C LEU A 306 -11.52 23.63 -26.43
N ASN A 307 -12.42 23.29 -25.51
CA ASN A 307 -13.85 23.26 -25.75
C ASN A 307 -14.40 24.64 -26.15
N HIS A 308 -13.98 25.69 -25.48
CA HIS A 308 -14.34 27.03 -25.84
C HIS A 308 -13.84 27.41 -27.25
N ARG A 309 -12.64 27.03 -27.62
CA ARG A 309 -12.08 27.27 -28.95
C ARG A 309 -12.85 26.50 -30.05
N VAL A 310 -13.25 25.24 -29.77
CA VAL A 310 -14.07 24.47 -30.73
C VAL A 310 -15.43 25.17 -30.95
N LYS A 311 -16.11 25.61 -29.88
CA LYS A 311 -17.36 26.37 -29.99
C LYS A 311 -17.21 27.62 -30.82
N ASN A 312 -16.15 28.41 -30.59
CA ASN A 312 -15.87 29.63 -31.33
C ASN A 312 -15.59 29.32 -32.80
N THR A 313 -14.88 28.24 -33.08
CA THR A 313 -14.59 27.81 -34.47
C THR A 313 -15.88 27.40 -35.19
N LEU A 314 -16.75 26.61 -34.54
CA LEU A 314 -18.05 26.26 -35.10
C LEU A 314 -18.92 27.49 -35.39
N ALA A 315 -18.99 28.45 -34.47
CA ALA A 315 -19.72 29.71 -34.67
C ALA A 315 -19.12 30.55 -35.83
N THR A 316 -17.81 30.56 -35.96
CA THR A 316 -17.13 31.23 -37.11
C THR A 316 -17.45 30.53 -38.43
N VAL A 317 -17.43 29.20 -38.46
CA VAL A 317 -17.83 28.42 -39.66
C VAL A 317 -19.28 28.67 -40.01
N GLN A 318 -20.19 28.74 -39.04
CA GLN A 318 -21.59 29.11 -39.27
C GLN A 318 -21.74 30.49 -39.87
N SER A 319 -21.03 31.47 -39.33
CA SER A 319 -21.04 32.86 -39.82
C SER A 319 -20.51 32.97 -41.24
N LEU A 320 -19.36 32.32 -41.52
CA LEU A 320 -18.78 32.25 -42.86
C LEU A 320 -19.72 31.59 -43.87
N ALA A 321 -20.38 30.49 -43.48
CA ALA A 321 -21.36 29.80 -44.29
C ALA A 321 -22.55 30.72 -44.62
N ALA A 322 -23.11 31.38 -43.57
CA ALA A 322 -24.21 32.32 -43.76
C ALA A 322 -23.86 33.48 -44.70
N GLN A 323 -22.66 34.07 -44.59
CA GLN A 323 -22.18 35.13 -45.42
C GLN A 323 -21.91 34.66 -46.87
N SER A 324 -21.24 33.53 -47.05
CA SER A 324 -20.89 32.99 -48.40
C SER A 324 -22.10 32.61 -49.17
N PHE A 325 -23.05 31.91 -48.54
CA PHE A 325 -24.28 31.50 -49.17
C PHE A 325 -25.33 32.63 -49.21
N GLY A 326 -25.24 33.66 -48.37
CA GLY A 326 -26.15 34.80 -48.35
C GLY A 326 -26.15 35.60 -49.66
N ARG A 327 -24.97 35.82 -50.22
CA ARG A 327 -24.81 36.48 -51.52
C ARG A 327 -25.30 35.68 -52.70
N LEU A 328 -25.11 34.35 -52.66
CA LEU A 328 -25.58 33.43 -53.69
C LEU A 328 -27.09 33.20 -53.64
N ALA A 329 -27.71 33.27 -52.46
CA ALA A 329 -29.13 32.97 -52.25
C ALA A 329 -30.08 33.97 -52.84
N ALA A 330 -29.66 35.24 -53.09
CA ALA A 330 -30.49 36.27 -53.70
C ALA A 330 -30.90 35.96 -55.16
N HIS A 331 -30.10 35.13 -55.86
CA HIS A 331 -30.31 34.73 -57.24
C HIS A 331 -30.26 33.21 -57.46
N ALA A 332 -30.26 32.41 -56.38
CA ALA A 332 -30.08 30.96 -56.41
C ALA A 332 -31.43 30.23 -56.58
N ASP A 333 -31.38 29.11 -57.30
CA ASP A 333 -32.49 28.15 -57.40
C ASP A 333 -32.85 27.58 -56.01
N ASP A 334 -34.10 27.09 -55.91
CA ASP A 334 -34.63 26.50 -54.64
C ASP A 334 -33.77 25.36 -54.13
N GLU A 335 -33.06 24.64 -54.97
CA GLU A 335 -32.16 23.58 -54.62
C GLU A 335 -30.92 24.06 -53.85
N VAL A 336 -30.31 25.15 -54.27
CA VAL A 336 -29.16 25.80 -53.55
C VAL A 336 -29.58 26.36 -52.23
N ARG A 337 -30.77 26.95 -52.11
CA ARG A 337 -31.35 27.42 -50.85
C ARG A 337 -31.62 26.29 -49.89
N ALA A 338 -32.11 25.14 -50.37
CA ALA A 338 -32.36 23.95 -49.59
C ALA A 338 -31.03 23.32 -49.09
N ALA A 339 -29.97 23.26 -49.94
CA ALA A 339 -28.65 22.76 -49.57
C ALA A 339 -27.99 23.59 -48.46
N ARG A 340 -28.09 24.93 -48.56
CA ARG A 340 -27.62 25.88 -47.55
C ARG A 340 -28.29 25.62 -46.20
N ARG A 341 -29.64 25.60 -46.17
CA ARG A 341 -30.40 25.33 -44.95
C ARG A 341 -30.03 24.01 -44.29
N ALA A 342 -29.80 22.97 -45.12
CA ALA A 342 -29.37 21.66 -44.64
C ALA A 342 -27.95 21.70 -44.01
N PHE A 343 -27.02 22.45 -44.59
CA PHE A 343 -25.67 22.63 -44.07
C PHE A 343 -25.67 23.38 -42.74
N GLU A 344 -26.40 24.54 -42.67
CA GLU A 344 -26.53 25.32 -41.43
C GLU A 344 -27.17 24.51 -40.29
N ALA A 345 -28.19 23.72 -40.59
CA ALA A 345 -28.85 22.85 -39.62
C ALA A 345 -27.94 21.73 -39.05
N ARG A 346 -27.07 21.16 -39.92
CA ARG A 346 -26.07 20.16 -39.49
C ARG A 346 -25.02 20.75 -38.56
N LEU A 347 -24.50 21.94 -38.90
CA LEU A 347 -23.56 22.64 -38.03
C LEU A 347 -24.16 22.95 -36.66
N LEU A 348 -25.44 23.32 -36.63
CA LEU A 348 -26.16 23.56 -35.38
C LEU A 348 -26.37 22.27 -34.58
N ALA A 349 -26.64 21.14 -35.24
CA ALA A 349 -26.76 19.84 -34.59
C ALA A 349 -25.42 19.40 -33.97
N LEU A 350 -24.32 19.59 -34.70
CA LEU A 350 -22.98 19.31 -34.20
C LEU A 350 -22.63 20.19 -32.99
N ALA A 351 -22.97 21.48 -33.03
CA ALA A 351 -22.75 22.40 -31.92
C ALA A 351 -23.55 21.99 -30.67
N ARG A 352 -24.81 21.53 -30.82
CA ARG A 352 -25.61 21.02 -29.70
C ARG A 352 -25.02 19.75 -29.08
N GLY A 353 -24.61 18.78 -29.90
CA GLY A 353 -23.92 17.57 -29.42
C GLY A 353 -22.65 17.89 -28.64
N HIS A 354 -21.89 18.87 -29.12
CA HIS A 354 -20.70 19.39 -28.45
C HIS A 354 -21.05 20.09 -27.11
N ASP A 355 -22.18 20.80 -27.01
CA ASP A 355 -22.61 21.46 -25.78
C ASP A 355 -22.99 20.46 -24.69
N VAL A 356 -23.63 19.33 -25.04
CA VAL A 356 -23.90 18.26 -24.07
C VAL A 356 -22.60 17.69 -23.52
N LEU A 357 -21.65 17.36 -24.37
CA LEU A 357 -20.34 16.84 -23.97
C LEU A 357 -19.53 17.83 -23.11
N THR A 358 -19.65 19.12 -23.39
CA THR A 358 -18.97 20.13 -22.59
C THR A 358 -19.50 20.24 -21.17
N ARG A 359 -20.83 20.06 -20.99
CA ARG A 359 -21.45 20.01 -19.65
C ARG A 359 -20.97 18.84 -18.82
N GLU A 360 -20.61 17.73 -19.46
CA GLU A 360 -20.12 16.48 -18.86
C GLU A 360 -18.57 16.36 -18.92
N ASN A 361 -17.84 17.48 -19.06
CA ASN A 361 -16.36 17.52 -19.10
C ASN A 361 -15.69 16.61 -20.14
N TRP A 362 -16.39 16.24 -21.21
CA TRP A 362 -15.87 15.36 -22.27
C TRP A 362 -15.50 13.94 -21.84
N GLU A 363 -15.87 13.52 -20.66
CA GLU A 363 -15.63 12.14 -20.22
C GLU A 363 -16.64 11.16 -20.85
N SER A 364 -17.90 11.51 -20.75
CA SER A 364 -19.02 10.72 -21.32
C SER A 364 -20.28 11.57 -21.32
N ALA A 365 -21.31 11.17 -22.06
CA ALA A 365 -22.64 11.79 -21.98
C ALA A 365 -23.71 10.74 -21.77
N LEU A 366 -24.81 11.10 -21.10
CA LEU A 366 -25.99 10.24 -21.05
C LEU A 366 -26.66 10.20 -22.42
N LEU A 367 -26.96 8.99 -22.90
CA LEU A 367 -27.60 8.80 -24.20
C LEU A 367 -29.00 9.46 -24.22
N SER A 368 -29.71 9.45 -23.10
CA SER A 368 -30.98 10.15 -22.93
C SER A 368 -30.89 11.65 -23.19
N ASP A 369 -29.77 12.28 -22.76
CA ASP A 369 -29.57 13.72 -22.96
C ASP A 369 -29.25 14.05 -24.41
N ILE A 370 -28.43 13.23 -25.07
CA ILE A 370 -28.16 13.37 -26.52
C ILE A 370 -29.43 13.23 -27.34
N VAL A 371 -30.27 12.24 -27.03
CA VAL A 371 -31.56 12.03 -27.73
C VAL A 371 -32.52 13.21 -27.44
N SER A 372 -32.63 13.65 -26.20
CA SER A 372 -33.49 14.74 -25.78
C SER A 372 -33.11 16.06 -26.43
N GLU A 373 -31.81 16.41 -26.42
CA GLU A 373 -31.30 17.62 -27.07
C GLU A 373 -31.46 17.58 -28.61
N SER A 374 -31.34 16.38 -29.20
CA SER A 374 -31.54 16.20 -30.65
C SER A 374 -32.99 16.36 -31.05
N CYS A 375 -33.97 16.02 -30.21
CA CYS A 375 -35.38 16.15 -30.50
C CYS A 375 -35.99 17.52 -30.14
N ALA A 376 -35.31 18.33 -29.29
CA ALA A 376 -35.82 19.61 -28.81
C ALA A 376 -36.32 20.57 -29.92
N PRO A 377 -35.68 20.67 -31.10
CA PRO A 377 -36.18 21.54 -32.18
C PRO A 377 -37.46 21.04 -32.87
N TYR A 378 -37.84 19.77 -32.66
CA TYR A 378 -38.93 19.11 -33.40
C TYR A 378 -40.19 18.90 -32.58
N GLY A 379 -40.18 19.31 -31.34
CA GLY A 379 -41.33 19.27 -30.42
C GLY A 379 -41.02 18.65 -29.07
N ALA A 380 -41.90 18.80 -28.11
CA ALA A 380 -41.69 18.23 -26.76
C ALA A 380 -41.68 16.69 -26.85
N ALA A 381 -40.59 16.11 -26.39
CA ALA A 381 -40.49 14.69 -26.10
C ALA A 381 -41.23 14.37 -24.81
N GLY A 382 -41.86 13.21 -24.69
CA GLY A 382 -42.51 12.75 -23.49
C GLY A 382 -42.61 11.24 -23.41
N THR A 383 -42.63 10.72 -22.20
CA THR A 383 -42.84 9.30 -21.91
C THR A 383 -44.30 8.90 -21.91
N THR A 384 -45.23 9.87 -22.03
CA THR A 384 -46.69 9.62 -22.02
C THR A 384 -47.21 9.51 -23.44
N GLY A 385 -48.18 8.62 -23.66
CA GLY A 385 -48.73 8.28 -24.98
C GLY A 385 -49.40 9.41 -25.79
N ARG A 386 -49.34 10.68 -25.34
CA ARG A 386 -49.78 11.89 -26.04
C ARG A 386 -48.64 12.66 -26.73
N ALA A 387 -47.39 12.39 -26.38
CA ALA A 387 -46.26 13.03 -27.03
C ALA A 387 -46.07 12.48 -28.44
N ARG A 388 -45.69 13.37 -29.39
CA ARG A 388 -45.40 12.95 -30.77
C ARG A 388 -44.06 12.21 -30.90
N ILE A 389 -43.16 12.40 -29.93
CA ILE A 389 -41.87 11.73 -29.84
C ILE A 389 -41.79 11.01 -28.50
N ALA A 390 -41.71 9.69 -28.53
CA ALA A 390 -41.54 8.85 -27.34
C ALA A 390 -40.05 8.40 -27.26
N ILE A 391 -39.46 8.51 -26.09
CA ILE A 391 -38.09 8.13 -25.82
C ILE A 391 -38.09 7.11 -24.67
N GLU A 392 -37.48 5.95 -24.90
CA GLU A 392 -37.45 4.84 -23.94
C GLU A 392 -36.09 4.12 -24.01
N GLY A 393 -35.45 3.90 -22.85
CA GLY A 393 -34.24 3.13 -22.74
C GLY A 393 -33.57 3.24 -21.36
N PRO A 394 -32.66 2.33 -21.04
CA PRO A 394 -31.92 2.41 -19.79
C PRO A 394 -30.93 3.58 -19.80
N ASP A 395 -30.54 4.01 -18.60
CA ASP A 395 -29.46 4.97 -18.44
C ASP A 395 -28.17 4.34 -18.97
N LEU A 396 -27.55 5.00 -19.96
CA LEU A 396 -26.33 4.57 -20.58
C LEU A 396 -25.42 5.78 -20.83
N ARG A 397 -24.21 5.72 -20.32
CA ARG A 397 -23.17 6.71 -20.64
C ARG A 397 -22.40 6.26 -21.87
N ILE A 398 -22.19 7.18 -22.81
CA ILE A 398 -21.53 6.92 -24.09
C ILE A 398 -20.32 7.84 -24.25
N ALA A 399 -19.30 7.34 -24.96
CA ALA A 399 -18.09 8.08 -25.26
C ALA A 399 -18.35 9.29 -26.21
N PRO A 400 -17.54 10.35 -26.16
CA PRO A 400 -17.74 11.55 -26.96
C PRO A 400 -17.86 11.33 -28.45
N PRO A 401 -17.06 10.48 -29.11
CA PRO A 401 -17.21 10.22 -30.55
C PRO A 401 -18.58 9.63 -30.89
N MET A 402 -19.08 8.72 -30.02
CA MET A 402 -20.40 8.10 -30.18
C MET A 402 -21.51 9.13 -30.00
N ALA A 403 -21.42 10.01 -29.03
CA ALA A 403 -22.38 11.06 -28.77
C ALA A 403 -22.53 12.01 -29.97
N LEU A 404 -21.42 12.44 -30.58
CA LEU A 404 -21.43 13.30 -31.76
C LEU A 404 -22.02 12.59 -32.98
N SER A 405 -21.57 11.35 -33.26
CA SER A 405 -22.08 10.58 -34.40
C SER A 405 -23.57 10.26 -34.27
N LEU A 406 -24.05 9.93 -33.07
CA LEU A 406 -25.48 9.71 -32.80
C LEU A 406 -26.30 11.01 -32.90
N SER A 407 -25.79 12.14 -32.40
CA SER A 407 -26.44 13.45 -32.53
C SER A 407 -26.65 13.82 -33.98
N MET A 408 -25.64 13.64 -34.83
CA MET A 408 -25.73 13.89 -36.27
C MET A 408 -26.72 12.93 -36.97
N THR A 409 -26.68 11.65 -36.60
CA THR A 409 -27.58 10.61 -37.12
C THR A 409 -29.04 10.94 -36.77
N LEU A 410 -29.31 11.26 -35.51
CA LEU A 410 -30.65 11.65 -35.07
C LEU A 410 -31.15 12.92 -35.78
N HIS A 411 -30.27 13.90 -35.95
CA HIS A 411 -30.62 15.12 -36.70
C HIS A 411 -31.07 14.82 -38.13
N GLU A 412 -30.35 13.93 -38.85
CA GLU A 412 -30.75 13.53 -40.19
C GLU A 412 -32.07 12.75 -40.17
N LEU A 413 -32.30 11.83 -39.24
CA LEU A 413 -33.55 11.12 -39.09
C LEU A 413 -34.70 12.05 -38.80
N PHE A 414 -34.58 13.00 -37.87
CA PHE A 414 -35.62 14.00 -37.56
C PHE A 414 -35.91 14.91 -38.75
N THR A 415 -34.89 15.34 -39.49
CA THR A 415 -35.01 16.20 -40.64
C THR A 415 -35.79 15.44 -41.78
N ASN A 416 -35.49 14.17 -41.98
CA ASN A 416 -36.20 13.32 -42.95
C ASN A 416 -37.67 13.08 -42.50
N ALA A 417 -37.91 12.80 -41.24
CA ALA A 417 -39.24 12.64 -40.68
C ALA A 417 -40.09 13.91 -40.81
N LEU A 418 -39.49 15.10 -40.68
CA LEU A 418 -40.19 16.37 -40.85
C LEU A 418 -40.52 16.66 -42.32
N LYS A 419 -39.57 16.35 -43.22
CA LYS A 419 -39.74 16.64 -44.67
C LYS A 419 -40.64 15.63 -45.40
N PHE A 420 -40.44 14.36 -45.09
CA PHE A 420 -40.97 13.25 -45.90
C PHE A 420 -41.71 12.20 -45.05
N GLY A 421 -41.43 12.14 -43.74
CA GLY A 421 -41.89 11.06 -42.86
C GLY A 421 -42.99 11.47 -41.90
N ALA A 422 -43.00 10.84 -40.73
CA ALA A 422 -44.07 10.94 -39.72
C ALA A 422 -44.36 12.38 -39.25
N LEU A 423 -43.30 13.20 -39.03
CA LEU A 423 -43.52 14.55 -38.52
C LEU A 423 -44.11 15.52 -39.54
N SER A 424 -44.22 15.17 -40.83
CA SER A 424 -44.88 15.95 -41.86
C SER A 424 -46.41 15.94 -41.73
N ARG A 425 -46.99 15.06 -40.88
CA ARG A 425 -48.42 14.94 -40.62
C ARG A 425 -48.75 15.15 -39.13
N PRO A 426 -49.90 15.74 -38.78
CA PRO A 426 -50.26 15.97 -37.35
C PRO A 426 -50.41 14.69 -36.53
N ALA A 427 -50.84 13.59 -37.17
CA ALA A 427 -51.04 12.29 -36.53
C ALA A 427 -49.76 11.48 -36.41
N GLY A 428 -48.67 11.89 -37.08
CA GLY A 428 -47.42 11.18 -37.09
C GLY A 428 -46.71 11.16 -35.75
N ARG A 429 -46.06 10.04 -35.46
CA ARG A 429 -45.36 9.77 -34.21
C ARG A 429 -44.03 9.12 -34.49
N ILE A 430 -43.07 9.35 -33.60
CA ILE A 430 -41.76 8.74 -33.59
C ILE A 430 -41.57 8.05 -32.24
N ARG A 431 -41.02 6.83 -32.28
CA ARG A 431 -40.53 6.13 -31.10
C ARG A 431 -39.01 5.93 -31.26
N ILE A 432 -38.26 6.30 -30.23
CA ILE A 432 -36.82 6.08 -30.12
C ILE A 432 -36.62 5.23 -28.89
N GLY A 433 -36.13 4.01 -29.10
CA GLY A 433 -35.85 3.09 -28.00
C GLY A 433 -34.44 2.52 -28.13
N TRP A 434 -33.81 2.21 -26.98
CA TRP A 434 -32.54 1.53 -27.00
C TRP A 434 -32.41 0.49 -25.90
N SER A 435 -31.53 -0.47 -26.12
CA SER A 435 -31.15 -1.51 -25.18
C SER A 435 -29.65 -1.77 -25.26
N VAL A 436 -29.10 -2.28 -24.18
CA VAL A 436 -27.71 -2.74 -24.12
C VAL A 436 -27.70 -4.26 -24.16
N LEU A 437 -26.97 -4.83 -25.09
CA LEU A 437 -26.84 -6.26 -25.27
C LEU A 437 -25.41 -6.67 -24.99
N THR A 438 -25.20 -7.84 -24.40
CA THR A 438 -23.88 -8.43 -24.24
C THR A 438 -23.70 -9.46 -25.37
N ASP A 439 -22.65 -9.29 -26.17
CA ASP A 439 -22.26 -10.22 -27.23
C ASP A 439 -20.89 -10.84 -26.90
N SER A 440 -20.42 -11.79 -27.70
CA SER A 440 -19.08 -12.39 -27.60
C SER A 440 -17.95 -11.36 -27.60
N ASP A 441 -18.16 -10.23 -28.26
CA ASP A 441 -17.18 -9.15 -28.47
C ASP A 441 -17.35 -7.98 -27.48
N GLY A 442 -18.28 -8.08 -26.52
CA GLY A 442 -18.49 -7.06 -25.46
C GLY A 442 -19.91 -6.49 -25.42
N LEU A 443 -20.04 -5.29 -24.82
CA LEU A 443 -21.31 -4.59 -24.72
C LEU A 443 -21.63 -3.87 -26.04
N ARG A 444 -22.88 -3.97 -26.49
CA ARG A 444 -23.36 -3.30 -27.68
C ARG A 444 -24.64 -2.51 -27.39
N LEU A 445 -24.70 -1.29 -27.89
CA LEU A 445 -25.89 -0.46 -27.91
C LEU A 445 -26.69 -0.79 -29.17
N ARG A 446 -27.92 -1.21 -28.99
CA ARG A 446 -28.90 -1.31 -30.08
C ARG A 446 -29.98 -0.27 -29.90
N MET A 447 -29.99 0.71 -30.81
CA MET A 447 -31.00 1.78 -30.84
C MET A 447 -31.93 1.53 -32.01
N ARG A 448 -33.27 1.73 -31.77
CA ARG A 448 -34.32 1.61 -32.76
C ARG A 448 -35.10 2.93 -32.84
N TRP A 449 -35.12 3.48 -34.05
CA TRP A 449 -36.00 4.56 -34.45
C TRP A 449 -37.15 3.99 -35.25
N GLU A 450 -38.37 4.42 -34.97
CA GLU A 450 -39.59 3.97 -35.63
C GLU A 450 -40.54 5.11 -35.91
N GLU A 451 -40.93 5.30 -37.16
CA GLU A 451 -41.93 6.27 -37.59
C GLU A 451 -43.26 5.59 -37.86
N ARG A 452 -44.37 6.23 -37.42
CA ARG A 452 -45.75 5.77 -37.69
C ARG A 452 -46.67 6.95 -37.96
N GLY A 453 -47.79 6.74 -38.75
CA GLY A 453 -48.78 7.75 -39.00
C GLY A 453 -48.39 8.89 -39.94
N GLY A 454 -47.31 8.69 -40.67
CA GLY A 454 -46.84 9.58 -41.74
C GLY A 454 -47.48 9.25 -43.12
N PRO A 455 -47.02 9.87 -44.22
CA PRO A 455 -47.38 9.48 -45.56
C PRO A 455 -46.84 8.08 -45.86
N PRO A 456 -47.40 7.30 -46.84
CA PRO A 456 -46.85 6.04 -47.29
C PRO A 456 -45.39 6.22 -47.75
N VAL A 457 -44.54 5.30 -47.29
CA VAL A 457 -43.11 5.38 -47.58
C VAL A 457 -42.74 4.38 -48.66
N ALA A 458 -41.91 4.82 -49.62
CA ALA A 458 -41.28 3.97 -50.61
C ALA A 458 -39.77 4.15 -50.57
N PRO A 459 -38.99 3.11 -50.93
CA PRO A 459 -37.55 3.25 -51.01
C PRO A 459 -37.12 4.40 -51.95
N PRO A 460 -36.19 5.25 -51.56
CA PRO A 460 -35.75 6.38 -52.39
C PRO A 460 -34.99 5.87 -53.62
N SER A 461 -35.26 6.49 -54.81
CA SER A 461 -34.58 6.16 -56.07
C SER A 461 -33.09 6.51 -56.06
N ARG A 462 -32.65 7.43 -55.16
CA ARG A 462 -31.25 7.83 -54.97
C ARG A 462 -30.98 7.97 -53.47
N MET A 463 -29.90 7.39 -52.98
CA MET A 463 -29.42 7.61 -51.62
C MET A 463 -28.97 9.06 -51.43
N GLY A 464 -29.66 9.79 -50.60
CA GLY A 464 -29.31 11.15 -50.24
C GLY A 464 -28.02 11.22 -49.34
N PHE A 465 -27.56 12.43 -49.09
CA PHE A 465 -26.40 12.66 -48.22
C PHE A 465 -26.64 12.13 -46.83
N GLY A 466 -27.85 12.37 -46.24
CA GLY A 466 -28.20 11.91 -44.90
C GLY A 466 -28.13 10.40 -44.73
N SER A 467 -28.70 9.62 -45.67
CA SER A 467 -28.62 8.15 -45.60
C SER A 467 -27.18 7.62 -45.70
N ARG A 468 -26.33 8.29 -46.51
CA ARG A 468 -24.89 7.99 -46.60
C ARG A 468 -24.15 8.33 -45.29
N LEU A 469 -24.48 9.47 -44.67
CA LEU A 469 -23.90 9.88 -43.39
C LEU A 469 -24.24 8.87 -42.31
N ILE A 470 -25.49 8.45 -42.21
CA ILE A 470 -25.96 7.48 -41.22
C ILE A 470 -25.23 6.15 -41.37
N GLN A 471 -25.14 5.62 -42.58
CA GLN A 471 -24.50 4.31 -42.82
C GLN A 471 -22.98 4.37 -42.77
N ALA A 472 -22.35 5.36 -43.40
CA ALA A 472 -20.90 5.47 -43.50
C ALA A 472 -20.26 6.07 -42.22
N GLY A 473 -20.93 6.99 -41.53
CA GLY A 473 -20.43 7.59 -40.32
C GLY A 473 -20.34 6.60 -39.17
N LEU A 474 -21.42 5.88 -38.89
CA LEU A 474 -21.44 4.88 -37.83
C LEU A 474 -20.49 3.71 -38.08
N ALA A 475 -20.35 3.27 -39.36
CA ALA A 475 -19.42 2.20 -39.72
C ALA A 475 -17.95 2.61 -39.56
N ARG A 476 -17.59 3.85 -39.96
CA ARG A 476 -16.19 4.31 -39.93
C ARG A 476 -15.73 4.75 -38.55
N GLU A 477 -16.58 5.45 -37.79
CA GLU A 477 -16.20 6.09 -36.56
C GLU A 477 -16.41 5.19 -35.34
N LEU A 478 -17.41 4.29 -35.40
CA LEU A 478 -17.84 3.52 -34.24
C LEU A 478 -17.78 2.00 -34.42
N ASN A 479 -17.25 1.50 -35.54
CA ASN A 479 -17.27 0.07 -35.85
C ASN A 479 -18.67 -0.54 -35.73
N GLY A 480 -19.70 0.26 -36.04
CA GLY A 480 -21.09 -0.08 -35.92
C GLY A 480 -21.79 -0.27 -37.28
N SER A 481 -23.08 -0.50 -37.21
CA SER A 481 -23.92 -0.59 -38.40
C SER A 481 -25.22 0.16 -38.24
N ALA A 482 -25.77 0.69 -39.31
CA ALA A 482 -27.12 1.22 -39.33
C ALA A 482 -27.88 0.61 -40.51
N HIS A 483 -29.08 0.12 -40.22
CA HIS A 483 -30.01 -0.41 -41.23
C HIS A 483 -31.26 0.43 -41.27
N ILE A 484 -31.60 0.94 -42.45
CA ILE A 484 -32.84 1.71 -42.67
C ILE A 484 -33.80 0.88 -43.52
N ALA A 485 -34.91 0.53 -42.95
CA ALA A 485 -36.01 -0.16 -43.63
C ALA A 485 -37.14 0.86 -43.98
N TYR A 486 -37.53 0.85 -45.23
CA TYR A 486 -38.65 1.70 -45.75
C TYR A 486 -39.91 0.85 -45.81
N GLU A 487 -40.65 0.81 -44.70
CA GLU A 487 -41.91 0.09 -44.62
C GLU A 487 -43.06 0.98 -45.09
N PRO A 488 -44.12 0.44 -45.69
CA PRO A 488 -45.26 1.24 -46.15
C PRO A 488 -45.89 2.13 -45.05
N GLU A 489 -45.80 1.68 -43.81
CA GLU A 489 -46.36 2.38 -42.63
C GLU A 489 -45.44 3.43 -42.02
N GLY A 490 -44.17 3.44 -42.37
CA GLY A 490 -43.16 4.38 -41.82
C GLY A 490 -41.72 3.86 -41.98
N VAL A 491 -40.79 4.70 -41.64
CA VAL A 491 -39.33 4.35 -41.66
C VAL A 491 -38.93 3.71 -40.33
N VAL A 492 -38.17 2.64 -40.40
CA VAL A 492 -37.53 1.99 -39.26
C VAL A 492 -36.00 2.04 -39.47
N CYS A 493 -35.30 2.64 -38.51
CA CYS A 493 -33.83 2.63 -38.50
C CYS A 493 -33.34 1.89 -37.28
N THR A 494 -32.46 0.91 -37.45
CA THR A 494 -31.79 0.19 -36.38
C THR A 494 -30.32 0.52 -36.44
N ILE A 495 -29.79 0.96 -35.33
CA ILE A 495 -28.37 1.29 -35.11
C ILE A 495 -27.80 0.28 -34.13
N ASP A 496 -26.68 -0.32 -34.47
CA ASP A 496 -25.99 -1.30 -33.60
C ASP A 496 -24.50 -0.92 -33.54
N VAL A 497 -24.04 -0.54 -32.36
CA VAL A 497 -22.68 -0.03 -32.11
C VAL A 497 -22.07 -0.61 -30.85
N PRO A 498 -20.75 -0.95 -30.83
CA PRO A 498 -20.09 -1.37 -29.62
C PRO A 498 -20.06 -0.22 -28.61
N VAL A 499 -20.27 -0.54 -27.33
CA VAL A 499 -20.12 0.40 -26.21
C VAL A 499 -18.76 0.14 -25.59
N SER A 500 -17.83 1.06 -25.76
CA SER A 500 -16.47 1.00 -25.17
C SER A 500 -16.44 1.77 -23.87
#